data_bc2d4334cb9c9da63ae60c4366ec628d
#
_entry.id   bc2d4334cb9c9da63ae60c4366ec628d
#
_cell.length_a   1.000
_cell.length_b   1.000
_cell.length_c   1.000
_cell.angle_alpha   90.00
_cell.angle_beta   90.00
_cell.angle_gamma   90.00
#
_symmetry.space_group_name_H-M   'P 1'
#
loop_
_entity.id
_entity.type
_entity.pdbx_description
1 polymer ?
#
loop_
_entity_poly.entity_id
_entity_poly.type
_entity_poly.pdbx_seq_one_letter_code
_entity_poly.pdbx_strand_id
1 'polypeptide(L)'
;TTEIYTLSLHDALPISERKLLTVEDPVEYRLPGINQVQVNDKIDLTFARALRAFLRQDPDVILVGEMRDTETALIALRAALTGHLVLSTLHTNDAPSAAARLLDMGAPPFLLSTSLAGVVAQRLVRKLCPVCTMPARLDVNERIWLKTELAAGLDERQLKQSRGCSHCNQTGYQGRQGIYELLEIDGELAGLLNRGDTNGFRATAQKRLAGQTLRDEALRLAREGLTSIAEAMRVTHQVDE
;
A
#
# COMPACT_ATOMS: atom_id res chain seq x y z
N THR A 1 22.22 -2.48 -3.12
CA THR A 1 21.55 -1.21 -2.82
C THR A 1 20.11 -1.35 -3.27
N THR A 2 19.21 -1.52 -2.29
CA THR A 2 17.80 -1.70 -2.53
C THR A 2 17.21 -0.30 -2.69
N GLU A 3 17.00 0.15 -3.92
CA GLU A 3 16.20 1.33 -4.18
C GLU A 3 14.74 0.94 -3.93
N ILE A 4 14.31 1.16 -2.71
CA ILE A 4 12.89 1.19 -2.38
C ILE A 4 12.44 2.57 -2.83
N TYR A 5 11.69 2.62 -3.94
CA TYR A 5 10.92 3.82 -4.26
C TYR A 5 9.76 3.90 -3.26
N THR A 6 10.08 4.29 -2.04
CA THR A 6 9.08 4.89 -1.17
C THR A 6 8.67 6.19 -1.84
N LEU A 7 7.37 6.46 -1.94
CA LEU A 7 6.91 7.82 -2.18
C LEU A 7 7.65 8.70 -1.18
N SER A 8 8.68 9.40 -1.66
CA SER A 8 9.44 10.29 -0.80
C SER A 8 8.48 11.39 -0.40
N LEU A 9 8.28 11.60 0.89
CA LEU A 9 7.53 12.76 1.40
C LEU A 9 8.12 14.07 0.84
N HIS A 10 9.39 14.08 0.50
CA HIS A 10 10.07 15.20 -0.16
C HIS A 10 9.52 15.49 -1.56
N ASP A 11 9.14 14.47 -2.32
CA ASP A 11 8.66 14.65 -3.70
C ASP A 11 7.17 14.95 -3.75
N ALA A 12 6.43 14.52 -2.72
CA ALA A 12 4.97 14.63 -2.68
C ALA A 12 4.46 15.87 -1.94
N LEU A 13 5.26 16.47 -1.04
CA LEU A 13 4.82 17.57 -0.17
C LEU A 13 5.81 18.74 -0.23
N PRO A 14 5.32 20.01 -0.24
CA PRO A 14 6.16 21.20 -0.16
C PRO A 14 6.70 21.38 1.28
N ILE A 15 7.71 20.59 1.64
CA ILE A 15 8.30 20.52 2.99
C ILE A 15 8.83 21.90 3.45
N SER A 16 9.26 22.74 2.52
CA SER A 16 9.70 24.10 2.82
C SER A 16 8.59 25.03 3.33
N GLU A 17 7.32 24.69 3.05
CA GLU A 17 6.13 25.50 3.36
C GLU A 17 5.23 24.85 4.41
N ARG A 18 5.47 23.58 4.75
CA ARG A 18 4.63 22.77 5.64
C ARG A 18 5.43 22.20 6.79
N LYS A 19 4.86 22.26 7.98
CA LYS A 19 5.44 21.62 9.17
C LYS A 19 5.04 20.16 9.23
N LEU A 20 6.01 19.29 8.94
CA LEU A 20 5.84 17.85 8.88
C LEU A 20 6.48 17.18 10.08
N LEU A 21 5.69 16.38 10.81
CA LEU A 21 6.12 15.60 11.98
C LEU A 21 5.89 14.11 11.70
N THR A 22 6.86 13.27 12.04
CA THR A 22 6.70 11.82 11.93
C THR A 22 6.94 11.11 13.24
N VAL A 23 6.23 10.02 13.48
CA VAL A 23 6.54 9.04 14.52
C VAL A 23 6.64 7.66 13.88
N GLU A 24 7.78 7.00 14.08
CA GLU A 24 8.18 5.78 13.35
C GLU A 24 8.77 4.72 14.31
N ASP A 25 8.76 3.44 13.87
CA ASP A 25 9.29 2.33 14.66
C ASP A 25 9.99 1.28 13.76
N PRO A 26 11.30 1.44 13.48
CA PRO A 26 12.16 2.60 13.73
C PRO A 26 12.07 3.68 12.63
N VAL A 27 12.84 4.76 12.77
CA VAL A 27 13.11 5.70 11.66
C VAL A 27 14.02 5.01 10.64
N GLU A 28 13.48 4.72 9.45
CA GLU A 28 14.20 4.02 8.38
C GLU A 28 15.22 4.92 7.69
N TYR A 29 14.81 6.14 7.35
CA TYR A 29 15.66 7.14 6.70
C TYR A 29 15.51 8.49 7.38
N ARG A 30 16.63 9.15 7.66
CA ARG A 30 16.63 10.52 8.16
C ARG A 30 16.42 11.48 6.99
N LEU A 31 15.35 12.25 7.07
CA LEU A 31 14.95 13.21 6.05
C LEU A 31 15.23 14.64 6.52
N PRO A 32 16.04 15.43 5.79
CA PRO A 32 16.28 16.82 6.15
C PRO A 32 14.98 17.63 6.15
N GLY A 33 14.81 18.54 7.10
CA GLY A 33 13.62 19.40 7.19
C GLY A 33 12.37 18.76 7.81
N ILE A 34 12.44 17.49 8.21
CA ILE A 34 11.34 16.76 8.88
C ILE A 34 11.72 16.46 10.33
N ASN A 35 10.81 16.72 11.24
CA ASN A 35 10.96 16.35 12.65
C ASN A 35 10.50 14.92 12.84
N GLN A 36 11.44 13.99 12.92
CA GLN A 36 11.19 12.55 13.04
C GLN A 36 11.41 12.08 14.47
N VAL A 37 10.40 11.46 15.05
CA VAL A 37 10.42 10.87 16.39
C VAL A 37 10.40 9.35 16.26
N GLN A 38 11.33 8.68 16.94
CA GLN A 38 11.32 7.22 17.03
C GLN A 38 10.65 6.76 18.31
N VAL A 39 9.78 5.77 18.20
CA VAL A 39 9.15 5.07 19.34
C VAL A 39 10.22 4.52 20.27
N ASN A 40 9.99 4.61 21.59
CA ASN A 40 10.87 4.07 22.60
C ASN A 40 10.07 3.61 23.83
N ASP A 41 9.78 2.32 23.86
CA ASP A 41 8.98 1.69 24.92
C ASP A 41 9.63 1.79 26.32
N LYS A 42 10.97 1.90 26.39
CA LYS A 42 11.68 2.02 27.67
C LYS A 42 11.33 3.28 28.46
N ILE A 43 10.89 4.32 27.76
CA ILE A 43 10.48 5.60 28.33
C ILE A 43 9.01 5.91 28.08
N ASP A 44 8.24 4.90 27.68
CA ASP A 44 6.81 5.01 27.35
C ASP A 44 6.52 6.04 26.25
N LEU A 45 7.44 6.21 25.31
CA LEU A 45 7.24 7.03 24.12
C LEU A 45 6.60 6.20 23.00
N THR A 46 5.29 6.05 23.08
CA THR A 46 4.46 5.30 22.12
C THR A 46 3.98 6.16 20.95
N PHE A 47 3.41 5.54 19.89
CA PHE A 47 2.75 6.24 18.80
C PHE A 47 1.68 7.21 19.30
N ALA A 48 0.79 6.75 20.17
CA ALA A 48 -0.30 7.56 20.72
C ALA A 48 0.23 8.77 21.53
N ARG A 49 1.27 8.57 22.33
CA ARG A 49 1.85 9.63 23.15
C ARG A 49 2.58 10.68 22.30
N ALA A 50 3.36 10.26 21.31
CA ALA A 50 4.00 11.16 20.36
C ALA A 50 2.97 11.97 19.57
N LEU A 51 1.93 11.31 19.06
CA LEU A 51 0.87 11.94 18.29
C LEU A 51 0.12 13.02 19.09
N ARG A 52 -0.19 12.77 20.39
CA ARG A 52 -0.76 13.80 21.27
C ARG A 52 0.17 15.00 21.47
N ALA A 53 1.48 14.77 21.50
CA ALA A 53 2.44 15.86 21.59
C ALA A 53 2.51 16.67 20.29
N PHE A 54 2.42 16.02 19.14
CA PHE A 54 2.41 16.65 17.81
C PHE A 54 1.26 17.63 17.65
N LEU A 55 0.06 17.28 18.07
CA LEU A 55 -1.13 18.14 17.97
C LEU A 55 -0.97 19.47 18.73
N ARG A 56 0.01 19.61 19.62
CA ARG A 56 0.36 20.87 20.32
C ARG A 56 1.53 21.60 19.69
N GLN A 57 2.03 21.10 18.56
CA GLN A 57 3.18 21.66 17.86
C GLN A 57 2.80 22.38 16.56
N ASP A 58 1.50 22.57 16.33
CA ASP A 58 0.96 23.19 15.12
C ASP A 58 1.50 22.56 13.83
N PRO A 59 1.25 21.25 13.60
CA PRO A 59 1.69 20.56 12.39
C PRO A 59 0.72 20.78 11.24
N ASP A 60 1.23 20.83 10.01
CA ASP A 60 0.38 20.73 8.80
C ASP A 60 0.16 19.28 8.39
N VAL A 61 1.23 18.48 8.50
CA VAL A 61 1.25 17.07 8.10
C VAL A 61 1.79 16.21 9.22
N ILE A 62 1.11 15.12 9.50
CA ILE A 62 1.52 14.12 10.49
C ILE A 62 1.65 12.77 9.80
N LEU A 63 2.81 12.13 9.93
CA LEU A 63 2.97 10.74 9.53
C LEU A 63 3.08 9.86 10.78
N VAL A 64 2.16 8.91 10.89
CA VAL A 64 2.20 7.84 11.89
C VAL A 64 2.68 6.59 11.18
N GLY A 65 3.87 6.10 11.51
CA GLY A 65 4.51 4.99 10.82
C GLY A 65 3.56 3.82 10.58
N GLU A 66 2.80 3.46 11.63
CA GLU A 66 1.70 2.50 11.50
C GLU A 66 0.65 2.67 12.62
N MET A 67 -0.58 2.21 12.36
CA MET A 67 -1.66 2.12 13.34
C MET A 67 -1.82 0.65 13.77
N ARG A 68 -1.41 0.34 15.00
CA ARG A 68 -1.50 -1.02 15.59
C ARG A 68 -2.64 -1.15 16.60
N ASP A 69 -3.08 -0.03 17.17
CA ASP A 69 -4.02 0.00 18.30
C ASP A 69 -5.12 1.06 18.11
N THR A 70 -6.22 0.83 18.83
CA THR A 70 -7.40 1.70 18.80
C THR A 70 -7.08 3.14 19.20
N GLU A 71 -6.22 3.34 20.21
CA GLU A 71 -5.92 4.67 20.75
C GLU A 71 -5.21 5.53 19.70
N THR A 72 -4.16 4.99 19.07
CA THR A 72 -3.42 5.65 17.98
C THR A 72 -4.34 5.97 16.80
N ALA A 73 -5.18 5.01 16.38
CA ALA A 73 -6.12 5.22 15.28
C ALA A 73 -7.11 6.34 15.58
N LEU A 74 -7.70 6.37 16.78
CA LEU A 74 -8.66 7.41 17.16
C LEU A 74 -8.04 8.81 17.21
N ILE A 75 -6.81 8.95 17.72
CA ILE A 75 -6.11 10.23 17.75
C ILE A 75 -5.81 10.69 16.33
N ALA A 76 -5.31 9.81 15.47
CA ALA A 76 -4.99 10.09 14.08
C ALA A 76 -6.23 10.55 13.27
N LEU A 77 -7.34 9.82 13.37
CA LEU A 77 -8.60 10.18 12.71
C LEU A 77 -9.16 11.52 13.20
N ARG A 78 -9.08 11.81 14.52
CA ARG A 78 -9.49 13.11 15.06
C ARG A 78 -8.58 14.25 14.59
N ALA A 79 -7.28 14.00 14.47
CA ALA A 79 -6.34 14.96 13.91
C ALA A 79 -6.71 15.30 12.45
N ALA A 80 -7.04 14.29 11.64
CA ALA A 80 -7.50 14.49 10.27
C ALA A 80 -8.81 15.30 10.22
N LEU A 81 -9.76 15.03 11.11
CA LEU A 81 -11.01 15.79 11.21
C LEU A 81 -10.80 17.27 11.55
N THR A 82 -9.74 17.60 12.29
CA THR A 82 -9.40 18.98 12.67
C THR A 82 -8.53 19.71 11.64
N GLY A 83 -8.33 19.14 10.45
CA GLY A 83 -7.72 19.81 9.30
C GLY A 83 -6.26 19.45 9.04
N HIS A 84 -5.67 18.53 9.80
CA HIS A 84 -4.32 18.05 9.53
C HIS A 84 -4.33 16.99 8.41
N LEU A 85 -3.33 16.99 7.54
CA LEU A 85 -3.08 15.86 6.67
C LEU A 85 -2.40 14.75 7.48
N VAL A 86 -3.10 13.64 7.68
CA VAL A 86 -2.56 12.49 8.42
C VAL A 86 -2.29 11.34 7.46
N LEU A 87 -1.05 10.88 7.44
CA LEU A 87 -0.59 9.72 6.67
C LEU A 87 -0.26 8.60 7.65
N SER A 88 -0.63 7.38 7.32
CA SER A 88 -0.26 6.20 8.12
C SER A 88 -0.27 4.93 7.29
N THR A 89 0.27 3.85 7.85
CA THR A 89 0.21 2.53 7.24
C THR A 89 -0.66 1.57 8.06
N LEU A 90 -1.20 0.59 7.37
CA LEU A 90 -1.94 -0.53 7.94
C LEU A 90 -1.47 -1.82 7.26
N HIS A 91 -1.43 -2.91 8.01
CA HIS A 91 -1.17 -4.22 7.45
C HIS A 91 -2.47 -4.80 6.89
N THR A 92 -2.72 -4.58 5.60
CA THR A 92 -3.89 -5.10 4.86
C THR A 92 -3.47 -5.57 3.47
N ASN A 93 -4.25 -6.48 2.90
CA ASN A 93 -3.92 -7.11 1.62
C ASN A 93 -4.29 -6.25 0.40
N ASP A 94 -5.34 -5.44 0.53
CA ASP A 94 -5.89 -4.57 -0.50
C ASP A 94 -6.42 -3.27 0.11
N ALA A 95 -6.74 -2.29 -0.73
CA ALA A 95 -7.24 -1.00 -0.27
C ALA A 95 -8.62 -1.08 0.39
N PRO A 96 -9.61 -1.87 -0.10
CA PRO A 96 -10.89 -2.01 0.57
C PRO A 96 -10.81 -2.59 2.00
N SER A 97 -9.87 -3.48 2.26
CA SER A 97 -9.70 -4.11 3.57
C SER A 97 -9.19 -3.16 4.66
N ALA A 98 -8.53 -2.05 4.27
CA ALA A 98 -8.03 -1.07 5.24
C ALA A 98 -9.16 -0.39 6.03
N ALA A 99 -10.27 -0.07 5.38
CA ALA A 99 -11.42 0.54 6.06
C ALA A 99 -12.07 -0.46 7.05
N ALA A 100 -12.22 -1.73 6.67
CA ALA A 100 -12.71 -2.78 7.55
C ALA A 100 -11.77 -2.95 8.76
N ARG A 101 -10.46 -2.96 8.54
CA ARG A 101 -9.46 -3.06 9.59
C ARG A 101 -9.57 -1.92 10.61
N LEU A 102 -9.77 -0.68 10.16
CA LEU A 102 -9.97 0.47 11.06
C LEU A 102 -11.27 0.33 11.89
N LEU A 103 -12.35 -0.16 11.28
CA LEU A 103 -13.60 -0.46 12.01
C LEU A 103 -13.39 -1.55 13.05
N ASP A 104 -12.70 -2.63 12.71
CA ASP A 104 -12.36 -3.73 13.64
C ASP A 104 -11.46 -3.26 14.79
N MET A 105 -10.61 -2.28 14.55
CA MET A 105 -9.83 -1.60 15.59
C MET A 105 -10.65 -0.68 16.48
N GLY A 106 -11.96 -0.56 16.25
CA GLY A 106 -12.87 0.26 17.06
C GLY A 106 -13.00 1.70 16.62
N ALA A 107 -12.57 2.05 15.38
CA ALA A 107 -12.81 3.39 14.84
C ALA A 107 -14.33 3.61 14.63
N PRO A 108 -14.92 4.69 15.17
CA PRO A 108 -16.33 4.97 14.95
C PRO A 108 -16.64 5.21 13.47
N PRO A 109 -17.69 4.59 12.90
CA PRO A 109 -18.05 4.75 11.48
C PRO A 109 -18.13 6.19 11.00
N PHE A 110 -18.75 7.08 11.80
CA PHE A 110 -18.91 8.50 11.45
C PHE A 110 -17.54 9.20 11.33
N LEU A 111 -16.60 8.87 12.21
CA LEU A 111 -15.27 9.46 12.23
C LEU A 111 -14.47 9.00 11.00
N LEU A 112 -14.54 7.71 10.71
CA LEU A 112 -13.86 7.15 9.54
C LEU A 112 -14.41 7.72 8.23
N SER A 113 -15.74 7.81 8.10
CA SER A 113 -16.40 8.33 6.89
C SER A 113 -16.10 9.81 6.60
N THR A 114 -15.76 10.60 7.63
CA THR A 114 -15.47 12.03 7.50
C THR A 114 -13.99 12.36 7.38
N SER A 115 -13.09 11.45 7.78
CA SER A 115 -11.65 11.73 7.83
C SER A 115 -10.82 10.90 6.84
N LEU A 116 -11.32 9.74 6.39
CA LEU A 116 -10.59 8.89 5.43
C LEU A 116 -10.78 9.44 4.01
N ALA A 117 -9.71 9.99 3.43
CA ALA A 117 -9.72 10.54 2.08
C ALA A 117 -9.42 9.49 1.00
N GLY A 118 -8.56 8.54 1.31
CA GLY A 118 -8.18 7.48 0.37
C GLY A 118 -7.26 6.45 0.99
N VAL A 119 -7.09 5.35 0.29
CA VAL A 119 -6.21 4.24 0.66
C VAL A 119 -5.37 3.85 -0.55
N VAL A 120 -4.06 3.72 -0.33
CA VAL A 120 -3.14 3.18 -1.33
C VAL A 120 -2.64 1.83 -0.84
N ALA A 121 -2.97 0.75 -1.54
CA ALA A 121 -2.32 -0.53 -1.34
C ALA A 121 -1.10 -0.64 -2.26
N GLN A 122 -0.02 -1.23 -1.75
CA GLN A 122 1.25 -1.38 -2.46
C GLN A 122 1.80 -2.79 -2.30
N ARG A 123 2.41 -3.31 -3.37
CA ARG A 123 3.23 -4.52 -3.35
C ARG A 123 4.49 -4.30 -4.20
N LEU A 124 5.54 -5.06 -3.89
CA LEU A 124 6.77 -5.07 -4.68
C LEU A 124 6.83 -6.36 -5.51
N VAL A 125 6.94 -6.18 -6.81
CA VAL A 125 7.09 -7.24 -7.80
C VAL A 125 8.54 -7.31 -8.24
N ARG A 126 9.14 -8.50 -8.28
CA ARG A 126 10.51 -8.69 -8.77
C ARG A 126 10.54 -8.54 -10.29
N LYS A 127 11.51 -7.80 -10.79
CA LYS A 127 11.73 -7.63 -12.24
C LYS A 127 12.53 -8.80 -12.78
N LEU A 128 12.19 -9.26 -13.98
CA LEU A 128 12.96 -10.27 -14.69
C LEU A 128 14.38 -9.79 -14.96
N CYS A 129 15.35 -10.68 -14.81
CA CYS A 129 16.74 -10.39 -15.13
C CYS A 129 16.89 -10.18 -16.66
N PRO A 130 17.41 -9.02 -17.10
CA PRO A 130 17.50 -8.71 -18.54
C PRO A 130 18.44 -9.63 -19.30
N VAL A 131 19.40 -10.26 -18.60
CA VAL A 131 20.44 -11.12 -19.23
C VAL A 131 19.92 -12.52 -19.55
N CYS A 132 19.00 -13.06 -18.73
CA CYS A 132 18.54 -14.47 -18.89
C CYS A 132 17.04 -14.59 -19.14
N THR A 133 16.37 -13.49 -19.46
CA THR A 133 14.96 -13.47 -19.85
C THR A 133 14.76 -14.22 -21.18
N MET A 134 13.67 -15.00 -21.26
CA MET A 134 13.29 -15.81 -22.41
C MET A 134 11.75 -15.89 -22.51
N PRO A 135 11.18 -16.33 -23.64
CA PRO A 135 9.75 -16.58 -23.74
C PRO A 135 9.26 -17.51 -22.64
N ALA A 136 8.09 -17.21 -22.08
CA ALA A 136 7.52 -18.01 -21.00
C ALA A 136 7.08 -19.40 -21.49
N ARG A 137 7.24 -20.38 -20.61
CA ARG A 137 6.61 -21.71 -20.74
C ARG A 137 5.72 -21.87 -19.51
N LEU A 138 4.45 -21.49 -19.69
CA LEU A 138 3.48 -21.53 -18.60
C LEU A 138 3.18 -22.97 -18.19
N ASP A 139 3.13 -23.19 -16.88
CA ASP A 139 2.63 -24.44 -16.31
C ASP A 139 1.10 -24.47 -16.31
N VAL A 140 0.52 -25.57 -15.80
CA VAL A 140 -0.94 -25.77 -15.77
C VAL A 140 -1.61 -24.76 -14.85
N ASN A 141 -1.01 -24.46 -13.69
CA ASN A 141 -1.58 -23.55 -12.69
C ASN A 141 -1.55 -22.10 -13.21
N GLU A 142 -0.44 -21.69 -13.81
CA GLU A 142 -0.30 -20.36 -14.43
C GLU A 142 -1.33 -20.15 -15.55
N ARG A 143 -1.58 -21.19 -16.36
CA ARG A 143 -2.62 -21.12 -17.42
C ARG A 143 -4.03 -21.08 -16.88
N ILE A 144 -4.32 -21.85 -15.81
CA ILE A 144 -5.63 -21.80 -15.15
C ILE A 144 -5.85 -20.39 -14.57
N TRP A 145 -4.87 -19.88 -13.83
CA TRP A 145 -4.94 -18.56 -13.24
C TRP A 145 -5.16 -17.46 -14.31
N LEU A 146 -4.40 -17.50 -15.38
CA LEU A 146 -4.60 -16.55 -16.49
C LEU A 146 -6.00 -16.63 -17.10
N LYS A 147 -6.58 -17.82 -17.25
CA LYS A 147 -7.93 -17.99 -17.80
C LYS A 147 -9.02 -17.47 -16.87
N THR A 148 -8.82 -17.56 -15.56
CA THR A 148 -9.77 -17.01 -14.56
C THR A 148 -9.69 -15.49 -14.47
N GLU A 149 -8.52 -14.91 -14.72
CA GLU A 149 -8.26 -13.48 -14.53
C GLU A 149 -8.43 -12.66 -15.81
N LEU A 150 -8.33 -13.30 -16.96
CA LEU A 150 -8.37 -12.63 -18.26
C LEU A 150 -9.58 -13.09 -19.06
N ALA A 151 -10.58 -12.22 -19.15
CA ALA A 151 -11.55 -12.31 -20.23
C ALA A 151 -10.81 -12.09 -21.56
N ALA A 152 -10.66 -13.14 -22.34
CA ALA A 152 -10.21 -13.22 -23.74
C ALA A 152 -9.15 -12.20 -24.22
N GLY A 153 -7.98 -12.68 -24.64
CA GLY A 153 -7.07 -11.91 -25.50
C GLY A 153 -5.63 -11.75 -25.07
N LEU A 154 -5.12 -12.51 -24.10
CA LEU A 154 -3.68 -12.48 -23.83
C LEU A 154 -2.94 -13.41 -24.82
N ASP A 155 -2.03 -12.82 -25.59
CA ASP A 155 -1.08 -13.60 -26.39
C ASP A 155 0.03 -14.13 -25.48
N GLU A 156 -0.01 -15.44 -25.14
CA GLU A 156 1.01 -16.10 -24.32
C GLU A 156 2.43 -15.89 -24.86
N ARG A 157 2.58 -15.56 -26.17
CA ARG A 157 3.88 -15.31 -26.82
C ARG A 157 4.57 -14.04 -26.31
N GLN A 158 3.82 -13.10 -25.74
CA GLN A 158 4.37 -11.86 -25.18
C GLN A 158 4.92 -12.07 -23.77
N LEU A 159 4.50 -13.13 -23.10
CA LEU A 159 4.91 -13.42 -21.74
C LEU A 159 6.36 -13.90 -21.66
N LYS A 160 7.03 -13.51 -20.60
CA LYS A 160 8.43 -13.81 -20.37
C LYS A 160 8.65 -14.49 -19.03
N GLN A 161 9.73 -15.26 -18.98
CA GLN A 161 10.29 -15.85 -17.76
C GLN A 161 11.81 -15.72 -17.78
N SER A 162 12.48 -16.05 -16.70
CA SER A 162 13.95 -16.11 -16.66
C SER A 162 14.41 -17.48 -16.19
N ARG A 163 15.51 -17.97 -16.77
CA ARG A 163 16.10 -19.28 -16.42
C ARG A 163 17.05 -19.22 -15.23
N GLY A 164 17.50 -18.03 -14.81
CA GLY A 164 18.60 -17.84 -13.90
C GLY A 164 19.95 -17.77 -14.61
N CYS A 165 20.87 -16.96 -14.09
CA CYS A 165 22.26 -16.84 -14.56
C CYS A 165 23.14 -16.24 -13.46
N SER A 166 24.46 -16.16 -13.69
CA SER A 166 25.40 -15.56 -12.74
C SER A 166 25.10 -14.09 -12.42
N HIS A 167 24.57 -13.34 -13.40
CA HIS A 167 24.22 -11.92 -13.21
C HIS A 167 23.10 -11.70 -12.17
N CYS A 168 22.17 -12.62 -12.06
CA CYS A 168 21.06 -12.55 -11.08
C CYS A 168 21.22 -13.56 -9.93
N ASN A 169 22.42 -14.10 -9.70
CA ASN A 169 22.70 -15.14 -8.69
C ASN A 169 21.72 -16.33 -8.79
N GLN A 170 21.44 -16.77 -10.01
CA GLN A 170 20.54 -17.89 -10.35
C GLN A 170 19.07 -17.67 -9.99
N THR A 171 18.67 -16.50 -9.49
CA THR A 171 17.28 -16.22 -9.08
C THR A 171 16.33 -15.98 -10.25
N GLY A 172 16.84 -15.58 -11.41
CA GLY A 172 16.04 -15.15 -12.55
C GLY A 172 15.51 -13.72 -12.44
N TYR A 173 15.73 -13.03 -11.31
CA TYR A 173 15.21 -11.70 -11.06
C TYR A 173 16.30 -10.71 -10.66
N GLN A 174 16.07 -9.42 -11.00
CA GLN A 174 16.96 -8.33 -10.63
C GLN A 174 16.18 -7.03 -10.43
N GLY A 175 16.24 -6.50 -9.21
CA GLY A 175 15.49 -5.32 -8.80
C GLY A 175 13.99 -5.60 -8.60
N ARG A 176 13.27 -4.58 -8.20
CA ARG A 176 11.83 -4.63 -7.87
C ARG A 176 11.11 -3.44 -8.51
N GLN A 177 9.82 -3.59 -8.72
CA GLN A 177 8.91 -2.57 -9.21
C GLN A 177 7.71 -2.49 -8.26
N GLY A 178 7.33 -1.29 -7.84
CA GLY A 178 6.08 -1.06 -7.12
C GLY A 178 4.88 -1.23 -8.03
N ILE A 179 3.84 -1.88 -7.52
CA ILE A 179 2.49 -1.87 -8.06
C ILE A 179 1.57 -1.29 -7.01
N TYR A 180 0.56 -0.57 -7.45
CA TYR A 180 -0.29 0.24 -6.58
C TYR A 180 -1.76 0.04 -6.93
N GLU A 181 -2.60 0.14 -5.91
CA GLU A 181 -4.06 0.20 -6.01
C GLU A 181 -4.51 1.40 -5.20
N LEU A 182 -5.15 2.37 -5.83
CA LEU A 182 -5.62 3.60 -5.20
C LEU A 182 -7.14 3.60 -5.11
N LEU A 183 -7.67 3.63 -3.89
CA LEU A 183 -9.08 3.80 -3.60
C LEU A 183 -9.33 5.19 -3.00
N GLU A 184 -9.92 6.09 -3.77
CA GLU A 184 -10.44 7.36 -3.27
C GLU A 184 -11.78 7.14 -2.58
N ILE A 185 -11.99 7.75 -1.41
CA ILE A 185 -13.24 7.64 -0.65
C ILE A 185 -14.17 8.79 -1.07
N ASP A 186 -15.05 8.48 -2.01
CA ASP A 186 -16.10 9.41 -2.45
C ASP A 186 -17.32 9.42 -1.50
N GLY A 187 -18.30 10.26 -1.81
CA GLY A 187 -19.50 10.40 -0.98
C GLY A 187 -20.34 9.12 -0.86
N GLU A 188 -20.31 8.23 -1.86
CA GLU A 188 -21.02 6.94 -1.81
C GLU A 188 -20.31 5.99 -0.83
N LEU A 189 -19.00 5.83 -0.97
CA LEU A 189 -18.18 5.01 -0.07
C LEU A 189 -18.20 5.54 1.36
N ALA A 190 -18.08 6.85 1.55
CA ALA A 190 -18.22 7.50 2.86
C ALA A 190 -19.60 7.23 3.49
N GLY A 191 -20.66 7.30 2.69
CA GLY A 191 -22.02 6.98 3.15
C GLY A 191 -22.18 5.53 3.61
N LEU A 192 -21.55 4.57 2.93
CA LEU A 192 -21.53 3.16 3.32
C LEU A 192 -20.75 2.95 4.63
N LEU A 193 -19.57 3.59 4.77
CA LEU A 193 -18.80 3.57 6.01
C LEU A 193 -19.59 4.14 7.18
N ASN A 194 -20.26 5.29 7.00
CA ASN A 194 -21.03 5.92 8.06
C ASN A 194 -22.17 5.06 8.59
N ARG A 195 -22.78 4.23 7.71
CA ARG A 195 -23.82 3.25 8.11
C ARG A 195 -23.26 1.94 8.69
N GLY A 196 -21.95 1.76 8.67
CA GLY A 196 -21.31 0.49 9.06
C GLY A 196 -21.57 -0.65 8.07
N ASP A 197 -21.96 -0.34 6.84
CA ASP A 197 -22.20 -1.34 5.79
C ASP A 197 -20.86 -1.74 5.12
N THR A 198 -20.13 -2.61 5.78
CA THR A 198 -18.83 -3.10 5.31
C THR A 198 -18.94 -3.93 4.03
N ASN A 199 -20.03 -4.67 3.85
CA ASN A 199 -20.25 -5.49 2.65
C ASN A 199 -20.55 -4.61 1.43
N GLY A 200 -21.43 -3.64 1.58
CA GLY A 200 -21.75 -2.65 0.55
C GLY A 200 -20.52 -1.83 0.18
N PHE A 201 -19.74 -1.40 1.18
CA PHE A 201 -18.47 -0.70 0.97
C PHE A 201 -17.50 -1.53 0.12
N ARG A 202 -17.26 -2.79 0.51
CA ARG A 202 -16.35 -3.68 -0.21
C ARG A 202 -16.80 -3.90 -1.66
N ALA A 203 -18.09 -4.19 -1.87
CA ALA A 203 -18.64 -4.41 -3.21
C ALA A 203 -18.53 -3.16 -4.10
N THR A 204 -18.79 -1.97 -3.54
CA THR A 204 -18.68 -0.69 -4.26
C THR A 204 -17.22 -0.37 -4.56
N ALA A 205 -16.32 -0.54 -3.57
CA ALA A 205 -14.89 -0.32 -3.74
C ALA A 205 -14.30 -1.23 -4.84
N GLN A 206 -14.65 -2.52 -4.86
CA GLN A 206 -14.22 -3.44 -5.91
C GLN A 206 -14.68 -3.01 -7.30
N LYS A 207 -15.88 -2.46 -7.44
CA LYS A 207 -16.36 -1.90 -8.72
C LYS A 207 -15.56 -0.68 -9.15
N ARG A 208 -15.18 0.21 -8.21
CA ARG A 208 -14.35 1.40 -8.49
C ARG A 208 -12.94 1.01 -8.93
N LEU A 209 -12.40 -0.03 -8.34
CA LEU A 209 -11.05 -0.53 -8.62
C LEU A 209 -10.97 -1.44 -9.84
N ALA A 210 -12.07 -1.73 -10.53
CA ALA A 210 -12.07 -2.63 -11.68
C ALA A 210 -11.08 -2.15 -12.76
N GLY A 211 -10.11 -3.01 -13.10
CA GLY A 211 -9.02 -2.71 -14.02
C GLY A 211 -7.84 -1.94 -13.41
N GLN A 212 -7.86 -1.65 -12.11
CA GLN A 212 -6.84 -0.88 -11.40
C GLN A 212 -6.41 -1.53 -10.07
N THR A 213 -6.67 -2.82 -9.91
CA THR A 213 -6.26 -3.58 -8.73
C THR A 213 -4.76 -3.90 -8.77
N LEU A 214 -4.18 -4.27 -7.62
CA LEU A 214 -2.81 -4.80 -7.57
C LEU A 214 -2.60 -5.95 -8.56
N ARG A 215 -3.64 -6.77 -8.77
CA ARG A 215 -3.64 -7.87 -9.73
C ARG A 215 -3.57 -7.38 -11.18
N ASP A 216 -4.38 -6.39 -11.53
CA ASP A 216 -4.39 -5.79 -12.88
C ASP A 216 -3.02 -5.19 -13.20
N GLU A 217 -2.41 -4.49 -12.25
CA GLU A 217 -1.07 -3.92 -12.37
C GLU A 217 0.02 -4.99 -12.51
N ALA A 218 -0.04 -6.08 -11.73
CA ALA A 218 0.91 -7.18 -11.84
C ALA A 218 0.79 -7.87 -13.22
N LEU A 219 -0.43 -8.05 -13.72
CA LEU A 219 -0.70 -8.58 -15.06
C LEU A 219 -0.19 -7.65 -16.16
N ARG A 220 -0.38 -6.34 -16.02
CA ARG A 220 0.16 -5.35 -16.95
C ARG A 220 1.68 -5.47 -17.05
N LEU A 221 2.40 -5.53 -15.90
CA LEU A 221 3.85 -5.70 -15.90
C LEU A 221 4.29 -7.04 -16.52
N ALA A 222 3.51 -8.12 -16.34
CA ALA A 222 3.79 -9.40 -16.97
C ALA A 222 3.61 -9.34 -18.50
N ARG A 223 2.59 -8.63 -19.00
CA ARG A 223 2.38 -8.37 -20.46
C ARG A 223 3.52 -7.56 -21.06
N GLU A 224 4.03 -6.58 -20.34
CA GLU A 224 5.19 -5.79 -20.75
C GLU A 224 6.51 -6.58 -20.69
N GLY A 225 6.47 -7.81 -20.15
CA GLY A 225 7.66 -8.65 -19.99
C GLY A 225 8.63 -8.16 -18.92
N LEU A 226 8.16 -7.32 -17.99
CA LEU A 226 8.94 -6.80 -16.86
C LEU A 226 8.98 -7.79 -15.70
N THR A 227 7.95 -8.61 -15.54
CA THR A 227 7.88 -9.68 -14.55
C THR A 227 7.35 -10.98 -15.15
N SER A 228 7.33 -12.07 -14.38
CA SER A 228 6.76 -13.35 -14.81
C SER A 228 5.33 -13.52 -14.27
N ILE A 229 4.55 -14.43 -14.88
CA ILE A 229 3.25 -14.82 -14.36
C ILE A 229 3.37 -15.46 -12.97
N ALA A 230 4.36 -16.30 -12.73
CA ALA A 230 4.62 -16.88 -11.42
C ALA A 230 4.79 -15.80 -10.34
N GLU A 231 5.50 -14.72 -10.64
CA GLU A 231 5.67 -13.61 -9.69
C GLU A 231 4.38 -12.80 -9.52
N ALA A 232 3.64 -12.54 -10.60
CA ALA A 232 2.34 -11.87 -10.52
C ALA A 232 1.36 -12.67 -9.64
N MET A 233 1.27 -13.97 -9.82
CA MET A 233 0.50 -14.88 -8.97
C MET A 233 0.94 -14.78 -7.51
N ARG A 234 2.24 -14.88 -7.25
CA ARG A 234 2.80 -14.85 -5.89
C ARG A 234 2.38 -13.60 -5.12
N VAL A 235 2.44 -12.42 -5.75
CA VAL A 235 2.15 -11.15 -5.06
C VAL A 235 0.65 -10.87 -4.92
N THR A 236 -0.19 -11.53 -5.72
CA THR A 236 -1.64 -11.36 -5.69
C THR A 236 -2.38 -12.46 -4.93
N HIS A 237 -1.74 -13.62 -4.69
CA HIS A 237 -2.27 -14.74 -3.92
C HIS A 237 -1.71 -14.86 -2.51
N GLN A 238 -0.97 -13.87 -2.01
CA GLN A 238 -0.60 -13.89 -0.59
C GLN A 238 -1.86 -13.79 0.25
N VAL A 239 -2.42 -14.95 0.56
CA VAL A 239 -3.35 -15.17 1.66
C VAL A 239 -2.50 -15.07 2.92
N ASP A 240 -2.97 -14.34 3.91
CA ASP A 240 -2.32 -14.12 5.19
C ASP A 240 -1.81 -15.43 5.80
N GLU A 241 -0.52 -15.46 6.19
CA GLU A 241 -0.03 -16.31 7.26
C GLU A 241 -0.28 -15.67 8.62
#